data_7bbb06e0a3726047da3a4a2b9e319e4a
#
_entry.id   7bbb06e0a3726047da3a4a2b9e319e4a
#
_cell.length_a   1.000
_cell.length_b   1.000
_cell.length_c   1.000
_cell.angle_alpha   90.00
_cell.angle_beta   90.00
_cell.angle_gamma   90.00
#
_symmetry.space_group_name_H-M   'P 1'
#
loop_
_entity.id
_entity.type
_entity.pdbx_description
1 polymer ?
#
loop_
_entity_poly.entity_id
_entity_poly.type
_entity_poly.pdbx_seq_one_letter_code
_entity_poly.pdbx_strand_id
1 'polypeptide(L)'
;MKNPFEKFEIEHLSPSSCNLFVASPAAFVMQKVLGKRSSVGAAAHRRTAVESGIAFALNSNGDVHGAIDVAKKEFDRLTSLSTDPRQDKEASSLADMVIIGYKELAGYGKPSSMQGKIEYKVDGLLVPMIGFYDFEWEQHGVLVDLKTTHALTSKISTNHARQVALYVAARGDNLDARITYVTSKKSATYELENKREHVNALGRIALTIQRFLSITDDPYELASLIAPDVDSFYFGDQQSRQQAFDIWGL
;
A
#
# COMPACT_ATOMS: atom_id res chain seq x y z
N MET A 1 -2.49 28.62 -13.26
CA MET A 1 -1.32 28.19 -12.45
C MET A 1 -0.73 26.96 -13.12
N LYS A 2 0.61 26.89 -13.21
CA LYS A 2 1.30 25.68 -13.69
C LYS A 2 1.00 24.53 -12.72
N ASN A 3 0.78 23.33 -13.24
CA ASN A 3 0.54 22.14 -12.41
C ASN A 3 1.81 21.80 -11.61
N PRO A 4 1.82 21.90 -10.27
CA PRO A 4 3.03 21.69 -9.47
C PRO A 4 3.54 20.25 -9.50
N PHE A 5 2.70 19.29 -9.86
CA PHE A 5 3.08 17.88 -9.96
C PHE A 5 3.93 17.60 -11.21
N GLU A 6 3.69 18.29 -12.32
CA GLU A 6 4.45 18.12 -13.58
C GLU A 6 5.95 18.40 -13.40
N LYS A 7 6.31 19.34 -12.52
CA LYS A 7 7.69 19.71 -12.23
C LYS A 7 8.51 18.56 -11.65
N PHE A 8 7.84 17.65 -10.95
CA PHE A 8 8.44 16.51 -10.25
C PHE A 8 8.04 15.17 -10.87
N GLU A 9 7.49 15.19 -12.09
CA GLU A 9 7.06 13.99 -12.82
C GLU A 9 6.05 13.12 -12.04
N ILE A 10 5.18 13.76 -11.24
CA ILE A 10 4.16 13.09 -10.46
C ILE A 10 2.84 13.12 -11.24
N GLU A 11 2.53 12.04 -11.95
CA GLU A 11 1.31 11.94 -12.77
C GLU A 11 0.05 11.67 -11.95
N HIS A 12 0.19 11.10 -10.76
CA HIS A 12 -0.92 10.78 -9.86
C HIS A 12 -0.46 10.70 -8.41
N LEU A 13 -1.39 10.82 -7.49
CA LEU A 13 -1.20 10.44 -6.09
C LEU A 13 -1.87 9.08 -5.82
N SER A 14 -1.37 8.37 -4.82
CA SER A 14 -1.99 7.15 -4.31
C SER A 14 -2.26 7.29 -2.80
N PRO A 15 -3.16 6.48 -2.22
CA PRO A 15 -3.33 6.46 -0.77
C PRO A 15 -2.01 6.23 -0.02
N SER A 16 -1.15 5.36 -0.56
CA SER A 16 0.16 5.09 0.05
C SER A 16 1.10 6.29 -0.03
N SER A 17 1.13 7.05 -1.13
CA SER A 17 1.94 8.27 -1.22
C SER A 17 1.42 9.37 -0.28
N CYS A 18 0.11 9.51 -0.14
CA CYS A 18 -0.49 10.43 0.82
C CYS A 18 -0.18 10.03 2.27
N ASN A 19 -0.29 8.74 2.60
CA ASN A 19 0.05 8.22 3.92
C ASN A 19 1.55 8.38 4.23
N LEU A 20 2.42 8.21 3.22
CA LEU A 20 3.86 8.46 3.34
C LEU A 20 4.13 9.92 3.69
N PHE A 21 3.48 10.87 3.00
CA PHE A 21 3.64 12.29 3.30
C PHE A 21 3.24 12.65 4.73
N VAL A 22 2.16 12.06 5.25
CA VAL A 22 1.73 12.28 6.64
C VAL A 22 2.70 11.66 7.65
N ALA A 23 3.21 10.47 7.35
CA ALA A 23 4.07 9.74 8.28
C ALA A 23 5.53 10.23 8.26
N SER A 24 6.03 10.62 7.10
CA SER A 24 7.38 11.16 6.91
C SER A 24 7.42 12.03 5.66
N PRO A 25 7.20 13.35 5.79
CA PRO A 25 7.35 14.28 4.67
C PRO A 25 8.73 14.20 4.00
N ALA A 26 9.79 13.96 4.80
CA ALA A 26 11.15 13.80 4.29
C ALA A 26 11.26 12.55 3.38
N ALA A 27 10.71 11.40 3.79
CA ALA A 27 10.69 10.21 2.95
C ALA A 27 9.85 10.42 1.68
N PHE A 28 8.76 11.18 1.75
CA PHE A 28 7.97 11.55 0.58
C PHE A 28 8.81 12.39 -0.41
N VAL A 29 9.49 13.44 0.06
CA VAL A 29 10.35 14.28 -0.77
C VAL A 29 11.47 13.44 -1.39
N MET A 30 12.17 12.65 -0.59
CA MET A 30 13.22 11.76 -1.08
C MET A 30 12.73 10.84 -2.20
N GLN A 31 11.59 10.18 -2.00
CA GLN A 31 11.10 9.14 -2.92
C GLN A 31 10.31 9.68 -4.11
N LYS A 32 9.50 10.74 -3.93
CA LYS A 32 8.56 11.22 -4.93
C LYS A 32 9.02 12.49 -5.64
N VAL A 33 9.78 13.34 -4.96
CA VAL A 33 10.27 14.59 -5.53
C VAL A 33 11.68 14.42 -6.09
N LEU A 34 12.58 13.77 -5.33
CA LEU A 34 13.98 13.53 -5.73
C LEU A 34 14.19 12.18 -6.45
N GLY A 35 13.15 11.35 -6.58
CA GLY A 35 13.23 10.05 -7.28
C GLY A 35 14.12 9.00 -6.59
N LYS A 36 14.56 9.25 -5.36
CA LYS A 36 15.45 8.36 -4.61
C LYS A 36 14.65 7.31 -3.84
N ARG A 37 14.46 6.15 -4.46
CA ARG A 37 13.70 5.06 -3.86
C ARG A 37 14.61 4.12 -3.08
N SER A 38 14.17 3.73 -1.89
CA SER A 38 14.75 2.61 -1.15
C SER A 38 14.40 1.27 -1.78
N SER A 39 15.20 0.25 -1.50
CA SER A 39 14.89 -1.12 -1.89
C SER A 39 13.60 -1.60 -1.23
N VAL A 40 12.83 -2.40 -1.96
CA VAL A 40 11.62 -3.04 -1.42
C VAL A 40 12.06 -4.17 -0.48
N GLY A 41 11.64 -4.12 0.78
CA GLY A 41 12.02 -5.13 1.78
C GLY A 41 11.25 -6.45 1.65
N ALA A 42 11.82 -7.52 2.19
CA ALA A 42 11.27 -8.88 2.13
C ALA A 42 9.82 -8.99 2.65
N ALA A 43 9.42 -8.19 3.63
CA ALA A 43 8.05 -8.16 4.13
C ALA A 43 7.02 -7.66 3.08
N ALA A 44 7.41 -6.72 2.21
CA ALA A 44 6.55 -6.28 1.12
C ALA A 44 6.46 -7.34 0.01
N HIS A 45 7.57 -8.03 -0.29
CA HIS A 45 7.58 -9.16 -1.22
C HIS A 45 6.73 -10.33 -0.70
N ARG A 46 6.78 -10.65 0.62
CA ARG A 46 5.88 -11.62 1.25
C ARG A 46 4.42 -11.26 1.02
N ARG A 47 4.05 -9.98 1.22
CA ARG A 47 2.67 -9.53 1.00
C ARG A 47 2.21 -9.87 -0.42
N THR A 48 2.96 -9.46 -1.44
CA THR A 48 2.63 -9.70 -2.85
C THR A 48 2.53 -11.20 -3.14
N ALA A 49 3.46 -12.01 -2.61
CA ALA A 49 3.47 -13.44 -2.81
C ALA A 49 2.26 -14.14 -2.16
N VAL A 50 1.92 -13.79 -0.92
CA VAL A 50 0.74 -14.33 -0.22
C VAL A 50 -0.55 -13.98 -0.95
N GLU A 51 -0.67 -12.72 -1.39
CA GLU A 51 -1.81 -12.25 -2.16
C GLU A 51 -1.98 -13.04 -3.47
N SER A 52 -0.89 -13.28 -4.22
CA SER A 52 -0.89 -14.10 -5.44
C SER A 52 -1.33 -15.54 -5.17
N GLY A 53 -0.87 -16.15 -4.07
CA GLY A 53 -1.29 -17.48 -3.66
C GLY A 53 -2.78 -17.55 -3.31
N ILE A 54 -3.27 -16.60 -2.51
CA ILE A 54 -4.70 -16.55 -2.14
C ILE A 54 -5.57 -16.33 -3.40
N ALA A 55 -5.16 -15.43 -4.30
CA ALA A 55 -5.83 -15.19 -5.56
C ALA A 55 -5.93 -16.46 -6.41
N PHE A 56 -4.86 -17.24 -6.47
CA PHE A 56 -4.85 -18.53 -7.15
C PHE A 56 -5.86 -19.51 -6.51
N ALA A 57 -5.82 -19.68 -5.18
CA ALA A 57 -6.73 -20.60 -4.48
C ALA A 57 -8.20 -20.23 -4.69
N LEU A 58 -8.56 -18.96 -4.65
CA LEU A 58 -9.93 -18.48 -4.87
C LEU A 58 -10.40 -18.73 -6.31
N ASN A 59 -9.49 -18.78 -7.29
CA ASN A 59 -9.83 -19.05 -8.70
C ASN A 59 -9.77 -20.53 -9.10
N SER A 60 -9.05 -21.37 -8.34
CA SER A 60 -8.81 -22.79 -8.64
C SER A 60 -9.65 -23.76 -7.82
N ASN A 61 -10.83 -23.34 -7.37
CA ASN A 61 -11.72 -24.14 -6.53
C ASN A 61 -11.04 -24.68 -5.25
N GLY A 62 -10.12 -23.92 -4.67
CA GLY A 62 -9.49 -24.26 -3.40
C GLY A 62 -8.25 -25.14 -3.51
N ASP A 63 -7.54 -25.13 -4.63
CA ASP A 63 -6.23 -25.79 -4.74
C ASP A 63 -5.19 -25.06 -3.89
N VAL A 64 -5.15 -25.39 -2.59
CA VAL A 64 -4.25 -24.81 -1.62
C VAL A 64 -2.79 -25.20 -1.86
N HIS A 65 -2.53 -26.41 -2.39
CA HIS A 65 -1.16 -26.84 -2.70
C HIS A 65 -0.58 -26.00 -3.84
N GLY A 66 -1.33 -25.88 -4.94
CA GLY A 66 -0.94 -25.00 -6.04
C GLY A 66 -0.80 -23.54 -5.61
N ALA A 67 -1.65 -23.05 -4.72
CA ALA A 67 -1.58 -21.71 -4.17
C ALA A 67 -0.28 -21.43 -3.39
N ILE A 68 0.16 -22.38 -2.57
CA ILE A 68 1.43 -22.29 -1.84
C ILE A 68 2.61 -22.27 -2.82
N ASP A 69 2.58 -23.09 -3.86
CA ASP A 69 3.63 -23.13 -4.89
C ASP A 69 3.69 -21.80 -5.67
N VAL A 70 2.54 -21.21 -6.00
CA VAL A 70 2.46 -19.89 -6.63
C VAL A 70 3.07 -18.83 -5.72
N ALA A 71 2.72 -18.81 -4.43
CA ALA A 71 3.27 -17.87 -3.48
C ALA A 71 4.80 -18.00 -3.33
N LYS A 72 5.31 -19.20 -3.21
CA LYS A 72 6.76 -19.45 -3.11
C LYS A 72 7.49 -18.96 -4.36
N LYS A 73 7.04 -19.38 -5.55
CA LYS A 73 7.64 -18.95 -6.82
C LYS A 73 7.65 -17.43 -6.99
N GLU A 74 6.56 -16.78 -6.61
CA GLU A 74 6.46 -15.33 -6.68
C GLU A 74 7.40 -14.64 -5.68
N PHE A 75 7.50 -15.15 -4.46
CA PHE A 75 8.45 -14.64 -3.46
C PHE A 75 9.90 -14.81 -3.94
N ASP A 76 10.29 -15.99 -4.42
CA ASP A 76 11.62 -16.26 -4.93
C ASP A 76 11.96 -15.33 -6.11
N ARG A 77 11.00 -15.11 -7.03
CA ARG A 77 11.15 -14.18 -8.14
C ARG A 77 11.40 -12.75 -7.67
N LEU A 78 10.60 -12.27 -6.69
CA LEU A 78 10.69 -10.89 -6.18
C LEU A 78 11.96 -10.66 -5.35
N THR A 79 12.48 -11.70 -4.71
CA THR A 79 13.65 -11.59 -3.82
C THR A 79 14.96 -12.03 -4.48
N SER A 80 14.93 -12.47 -5.75
CA SER A 80 16.09 -13.02 -6.46
C SER A 80 17.35 -12.14 -6.46
N LEU A 81 17.18 -10.81 -6.40
CA LEU A 81 18.28 -9.84 -6.33
C LEU A 81 18.28 -9.05 -5.01
N SER A 82 17.46 -9.45 -4.04
CA SER A 82 17.38 -8.76 -2.76
C SER A 82 18.48 -9.22 -1.80
N THR A 83 19.04 -8.31 -1.05
CA THR A 83 20.01 -8.58 0.02
C THR A 83 19.40 -8.44 1.42
N ASP A 84 18.06 -8.39 1.53
CA ASP A 84 17.39 -8.24 2.83
C ASP A 84 17.61 -9.50 3.68
N PRO A 85 18.26 -9.41 4.85
CA PRO A 85 18.57 -10.58 5.69
C PRO A 85 17.34 -11.26 6.29
N ARG A 86 16.15 -10.65 6.13
CA ARG A 86 14.88 -11.19 6.63
C ARG A 86 14.20 -12.15 5.66
N GLN A 87 14.78 -12.42 4.47
CA GLN A 87 14.14 -13.23 3.42
C GLN A 87 13.70 -14.60 3.95
N ASP A 88 14.58 -15.36 4.59
CA ASP A 88 14.26 -16.71 5.10
C ASP A 88 13.12 -16.68 6.12
N LYS A 89 13.14 -15.68 7.02
CA LYS A 89 12.07 -15.47 7.99
C LYS A 89 10.73 -15.17 7.33
N GLU A 90 10.72 -14.32 6.32
CA GLU A 90 9.49 -13.96 5.60
C GLU A 90 9.00 -15.14 4.74
N ALA A 91 9.90 -15.88 4.08
CA ALA A 91 9.59 -17.07 3.30
C ALA A 91 8.93 -18.17 4.15
N SER A 92 9.41 -18.40 5.38
CA SER A 92 8.88 -19.45 6.27
C SER A 92 7.42 -19.27 6.64
N SER A 93 6.86 -18.06 6.53
CA SER A 93 5.48 -17.76 6.87
C SER A 93 4.50 -17.83 5.68
N LEU A 94 4.98 -18.01 4.45
CA LEU A 94 4.15 -17.93 3.23
C LEU A 94 3.03 -18.96 3.21
N ALA A 95 3.35 -20.23 3.44
CA ALA A 95 2.39 -21.33 3.36
C ALA A 95 1.24 -21.14 4.34
N ASP A 96 1.56 -20.85 5.60
CA ASP A 96 0.54 -20.64 6.64
C ASP A 96 -0.34 -19.43 6.33
N MET A 97 0.25 -18.32 5.88
CA MET A 97 -0.52 -17.12 5.53
C MET A 97 -1.44 -17.36 4.32
N VAL A 98 -1.02 -18.12 3.32
CA VAL A 98 -1.87 -18.48 2.17
C VAL A 98 -3.04 -19.32 2.62
N ILE A 99 -2.79 -20.37 3.44
CA ILE A 99 -3.85 -21.25 3.96
C ILE A 99 -4.87 -20.46 4.78
N ILE A 100 -4.39 -19.64 5.72
CA ILE A 100 -5.22 -18.87 6.63
C ILE A 100 -6.02 -17.81 5.87
N GLY A 101 -5.37 -17.06 4.98
CA GLY A 101 -6.02 -16.03 4.19
C GLY A 101 -7.06 -16.60 3.21
N TYR A 102 -6.76 -17.73 2.56
CA TYR A 102 -7.74 -18.44 1.74
C TYR A 102 -8.96 -18.88 2.57
N LYS A 103 -8.76 -19.53 3.72
CA LYS A 103 -9.86 -19.96 4.60
C LYS A 103 -10.75 -18.80 5.04
N GLU A 104 -10.16 -17.65 5.32
CA GLU A 104 -10.90 -16.43 5.70
C GLU A 104 -11.79 -15.92 4.57
N LEU A 105 -11.31 -15.95 3.31
CA LEU A 105 -12.00 -15.39 2.16
C LEU A 105 -12.83 -16.42 1.37
N ALA A 106 -12.62 -17.70 1.56
CA ALA A 106 -13.26 -18.76 0.78
C ALA A 106 -14.79 -18.71 0.85
N GLY A 107 -15.37 -18.24 1.97
CA GLY A 107 -16.82 -18.08 2.16
C GLY A 107 -17.47 -17.11 1.17
N TYR A 108 -16.71 -16.17 0.58
CA TYR A 108 -17.22 -15.28 -0.47
C TYR A 108 -17.25 -15.94 -1.87
N GLY A 109 -16.65 -17.11 -2.03
CA GLY A 109 -16.52 -17.77 -3.32
C GLY A 109 -15.47 -17.11 -4.23
N LYS A 110 -15.63 -17.33 -5.54
CA LYS A 110 -14.71 -16.73 -6.54
C LYS A 110 -14.94 -15.22 -6.63
N PRO A 111 -13.89 -14.38 -6.54
CA PRO A 111 -14.02 -12.96 -6.73
C PRO A 111 -14.42 -12.59 -8.17
N SER A 112 -15.24 -11.56 -8.31
CA SER A 112 -15.65 -10.99 -9.61
C SER A 112 -14.51 -10.27 -10.28
N SER A 113 -13.63 -9.65 -9.48
CA SER A 113 -12.46 -8.92 -9.94
C SER A 113 -11.33 -8.97 -8.91
N MET A 114 -10.09 -8.92 -9.39
CA MET A 114 -8.87 -8.89 -8.57
C MET A 114 -7.89 -7.87 -9.13
N GLN A 115 -7.11 -7.23 -8.24
CA GLN A 115 -6.13 -6.22 -8.61
C GLN A 115 -6.71 -5.10 -9.48
N GLY A 116 -7.95 -4.70 -9.16
CA GLY A 116 -8.67 -3.73 -9.95
C GLY A 116 -8.12 -2.32 -9.76
N LYS A 117 -7.76 -1.65 -10.86
CA LYS A 117 -7.36 -0.25 -10.85
C LYS A 117 -8.58 0.64 -10.60
N ILE A 118 -8.41 1.59 -9.69
CA ILE A 118 -9.36 2.69 -9.50
C ILE A 118 -8.71 4.03 -9.83
N GLU A 119 -9.52 4.96 -10.28
CA GLU A 119 -9.17 6.36 -10.43
C GLU A 119 -10.25 7.21 -9.76
N TYR A 120 -9.81 8.15 -8.93
CA TYR A 120 -10.70 9.03 -8.18
C TYR A 120 -10.25 10.48 -8.34
N LYS A 121 -11.21 11.37 -8.64
CA LYS A 121 -10.97 12.80 -8.76
C LYS A 121 -11.33 13.49 -7.46
N VAL A 122 -10.38 14.25 -6.91
CA VAL A 122 -10.59 15.13 -5.76
C VAL A 122 -10.74 16.55 -6.26
N ASP A 123 -11.78 17.23 -5.82
CA ASP A 123 -12.05 18.62 -6.23
C ASP A 123 -10.86 19.53 -5.89
N GLY A 124 -10.37 20.27 -6.90
CA GLY A 124 -9.23 21.17 -6.78
C GLY A 124 -7.85 20.48 -6.84
N LEU A 125 -7.77 19.17 -6.91
CA LEU A 125 -6.53 18.44 -7.12
C LEU A 125 -6.24 18.34 -8.63
N LEU A 126 -5.00 18.67 -9.03
CA LEU A 126 -4.59 18.75 -10.44
C LEU A 126 -4.13 17.43 -11.04
N VAL A 127 -4.04 16.37 -10.25
CA VAL A 127 -3.75 15.00 -10.70
C VAL A 127 -4.77 14.02 -10.12
N PRO A 128 -5.06 12.90 -10.79
CA PRO A 128 -5.95 11.88 -10.23
C PRO A 128 -5.33 11.17 -9.02
N MET A 129 -6.18 10.61 -8.18
CA MET A 129 -5.77 9.60 -7.22
C MET A 129 -5.96 8.22 -7.82
N ILE A 130 -4.90 7.39 -7.80
CA ILE A 130 -4.91 6.04 -8.34
C ILE A 130 -4.63 5.03 -7.22
N GLY A 131 -5.36 3.93 -7.25
CA GLY A 131 -5.14 2.80 -6.35
C GLY A 131 -5.49 1.48 -7.01
N PHE A 132 -5.18 0.39 -6.31
CA PHE A 132 -5.51 -0.96 -6.74
C PHE A 132 -6.06 -1.70 -5.52
N TYR A 133 -7.28 -2.22 -5.65
CA TYR A 133 -7.86 -3.08 -4.63
C TYR A 133 -7.49 -4.54 -4.89
N ASP A 134 -7.46 -5.35 -3.83
CA ASP A 134 -7.00 -6.74 -3.99
C ASP A 134 -8.11 -7.63 -4.51
N PHE A 135 -9.33 -7.59 -3.92
CA PHE A 135 -10.45 -8.47 -4.28
C PHE A 135 -11.79 -7.73 -4.25
N GLU A 136 -12.67 -8.07 -5.20
CA GLU A 136 -14.03 -7.58 -5.24
C GLU A 136 -15.00 -8.73 -5.53
N TRP A 137 -16.09 -8.80 -4.77
CA TRP A 137 -17.20 -9.70 -4.96
C TRP A 137 -18.48 -8.89 -5.21
N GLU A 138 -18.75 -8.57 -6.48
CA GLU A 138 -19.93 -7.80 -6.89
C GLU A 138 -21.23 -8.47 -6.43
N GLN A 139 -21.29 -9.82 -6.48
CA GLN A 139 -22.44 -10.60 -6.03
C GLN A 139 -22.75 -10.43 -4.54
N HIS A 140 -21.82 -9.97 -3.76
CA HIS A 140 -21.97 -9.69 -2.32
C HIS A 140 -21.88 -8.20 -1.97
N GLY A 141 -21.59 -7.34 -2.95
CA GLY A 141 -21.35 -5.93 -2.72
C GLY A 141 -20.15 -5.66 -1.81
N VAL A 142 -19.10 -6.50 -1.86
CA VAL A 142 -17.95 -6.46 -0.94
C VAL A 142 -16.66 -6.23 -1.70
N LEU A 143 -15.86 -5.31 -1.19
CA LEU A 143 -14.48 -5.07 -1.60
C LEU A 143 -13.54 -5.33 -0.42
N VAL A 144 -12.51 -6.14 -0.63
CA VAL A 144 -11.54 -6.53 0.39
C VAL A 144 -10.13 -6.09 -0.02
N ASP A 145 -9.41 -5.48 0.92
CA ASP A 145 -7.98 -5.23 0.85
C ASP A 145 -7.25 -6.15 1.84
N LEU A 146 -6.28 -6.91 1.36
CA LEU A 146 -5.55 -7.91 2.13
C LEU A 146 -4.28 -7.28 2.74
N LYS A 147 -4.08 -7.52 4.02
CA LYS A 147 -2.88 -7.07 4.76
C LYS A 147 -2.21 -8.23 5.47
N THR A 148 -0.98 -8.56 5.09
CA THR A 148 -0.16 -9.52 5.83
C THR A 148 0.60 -8.81 6.95
N THR A 149 0.54 -9.32 8.17
CA THR A 149 1.17 -8.74 9.36
C THR A 149 1.82 -9.82 10.22
N HIS A 150 2.76 -9.45 11.09
CA HIS A 150 3.31 -10.38 12.08
C HIS A 150 2.41 -10.54 13.31
N ALA A 151 1.67 -9.49 13.65
CA ALA A 151 0.72 -9.49 14.76
C ALA A 151 -0.64 -8.98 14.29
N LEU A 152 -1.71 -9.68 14.72
CA LEU A 152 -3.05 -9.26 14.35
C LEU A 152 -3.41 -7.98 15.11
N THR A 153 -3.94 -7.01 14.38
CA THR A 153 -4.47 -5.77 14.94
C THR A 153 -5.90 -5.97 15.45
N SER A 154 -6.33 -5.20 16.46
CA SER A 154 -7.69 -5.24 16.98
C SER A 154 -8.66 -4.31 16.24
N LYS A 155 -8.16 -3.47 15.35
CA LYS A 155 -8.93 -2.51 14.55
C LYS A 155 -8.19 -2.13 13.27
N ILE A 156 -8.92 -1.54 12.33
CA ILE A 156 -8.35 -0.98 11.11
C ILE A 156 -7.46 0.22 11.46
N SER A 157 -6.23 0.24 10.94
CA SER A 157 -5.36 1.42 11.06
C SER A 157 -5.87 2.56 10.18
N THR A 158 -5.65 3.81 10.60
CA THR A 158 -6.09 4.99 9.84
C THR A 158 -5.54 5.02 8.41
N ASN A 159 -4.30 4.53 8.20
CA ASN A 159 -3.69 4.47 6.88
C ASN A 159 -4.41 3.49 5.96
N HIS A 160 -4.76 2.32 6.46
CA HIS A 160 -5.51 1.32 5.70
C HIS A 160 -6.97 1.77 5.49
N ALA A 161 -7.58 2.41 6.49
CA ALA A 161 -8.92 2.98 6.37
C ALA A 161 -9.02 4.00 5.23
N ARG A 162 -8.07 4.93 5.11
CA ARG A 162 -7.99 5.90 4.01
C ARG A 162 -7.85 5.21 2.65
N GLN A 163 -7.05 4.15 2.59
CA GLN A 163 -6.80 3.40 1.36
C GLN A 163 -8.09 2.76 0.85
N VAL A 164 -8.75 1.97 1.68
CA VAL A 164 -9.95 1.20 1.28
C VAL A 164 -11.16 2.13 1.08
N ALA A 165 -11.28 3.20 1.87
CA ALA A 165 -12.31 4.21 1.67
C ALA A 165 -12.25 4.83 0.27
N LEU A 166 -11.03 5.13 -0.25
CA LEU A 166 -10.86 5.63 -1.61
C LEU A 166 -11.35 4.62 -2.66
N TYR A 167 -11.06 3.33 -2.46
CA TYR A 167 -11.45 2.29 -3.40
C TYR A 167 -12.96 2.21 -3.55
N VAL A 168 -13.67 2.21 -2.43
CA VAL A 168 -15.14 2.20 -2.41
C VAL A 168 -15.71 3.48 -3.01
N ALA A 169 -15.18 4.65 -2.65
CA ALA A 169 -15.65 5.92 -3.21
C ALA A 169 -15.49 5.99 -4.74
N ALA A 170 -14.46 5.36 -5.30
CA ALA A 170 -14.23 5.30 -6.74
C ALA A 170 -15.12 4.27 -7.46
N ARG A 171 -15.57 3.21 -6.75
CA ARG A 171 -16.41 2.13 -7.32
C ARG A 171 -17.91 2.36 -7.09
N GLY A 172 -18.26 3.24 -6.16
CA GLY A 172 -19.62 3.54 -5.76
C GLY A 172 -19.84 3.25 -4.27
N ASP A 173 -20.55 4.14 -3.59
CA ASP A 173 -20.69 4.15 -2.13
C ASP A 173 -21.46 2.93 -1.55
N ASN A 174 -22.04 2.09 -2.40
CA ASN A 174 -22.86 0.94 -1.99
C ASN A 174 -22.05 -0.32 -1.66
N LEU A 175 -20.73 -0.30 -1.86
CA LEU A 175 -19.88 -1.45 -1.54
C LEU A 175 -19.47 -1.44 -0.06
N ASP A 176 -19.49 -2.62 0.57
CA ASP A 176 -18.88 -2.84 1.86
C ASP A 176 -17.36 -2.89 1.69
N ALA A 177 -16.68 -1.97 2.35
CA ALA A 177 -15.22 -1.93 2.39
C ALA A 177 -14.72 -2.77 3.55
N ARG A 178 -13.92 -3.78 3.28
CA ARG A 178 -13.34 -4.65 4.31
C ARG A 178 -11.82 -4.73 4.20
N ILE A 179 -11.17 -4.96 5.34
CA ILE A 179 -9.75 -5.24 5.41
C ILE A 179 -9.55 -6.56 6.11
N THR A 180 -8.90 -7.48 5.41
CA THR A 180 -8.53 -8.78 5.97
C THR A 180 -7.07 -8.75 6.38
N TYR A 181 -6.81 -8.85 7.68
CA TYR A 181 -5.46 -9.02 8.21
C TYR A 181 -5.14 -10.50 8.37
N VAL A 182 -3.99 -10.90 7.84
CA VAL A 182 -3.51 -12.29 7.88
C VAL A 182 -2.15 -12.35 8.54
N THR A 183 -2.00 -13.27 9.49
CA THR A 183 -0.73 -13.65 10.10
C THR A 183 -0.46 -15.13 9.82
N SER A 184 0.72 -15.65 10.17
CA SER A 184 1.01 -17.09 10.08
C SER A 184 0.22 -17.96 11.08
N LYS A 185 -0.62 -17.36 11.95
CA LYS A 185 -1.37 -18.11 12.98
C LYS A 185 -2.88 -17.90 12.91
N LYS A 186 -3.33 -16.75 12.43
CA LYS A 186 -4.76 -16.38 12.43
C LYS A 186 -5.03 -15.21 11.50
N SER A 187 -6.30 -15.00 11.15
CA SER A 187 -6.81 -13.88 10.39
C SER A 187 -7.93 -13.15 11.15
N ALA A 188 -8.24 -11.96 10.69
CA ALA A 188 -9.47 -11.24 11.05
C ALA A 188 -9.83 -10.26 9.94
N THR A 189 -11.13 -10.20 9.64
CA THR A 189 -11.71 -9.27 8.68
C THR A 189 -12.52 -8.21 9.41
N TYR A 190 -12.23 -6.96 9.13
CA TYR A 190 -12.92 -5.81 9.71
C TYR A 190 -13.62 -5.03 8.60
N GLU A 191 -14.86 -4.62 8.87
CA GLU A 191 -15.60 -3.69 8.03
C GLU A 191 -15.19 -2.25 8.33
N LEU A 192 -15.05 -1.44 7.28
CA LEU A 192 -14.70 -0.04 7.42
C LEU A 192 -15.93 0.80 7.72
N GLU A 193 -15.91 1.45 8.86
CA GLU A 193 -16.87 2.49 9.23
C GLU A 193 -16.42 3.88 8.72
N ASN A 194 -17.34 4.85 8.70
CA ASN A 194 -17.05 6.27 8.42
C ASN A 194 -16.27 6.51 7.11
N LYS A 195 -16.58 5.75 6.06
CA LYS A 195 -15.91 5.79 4.74
C LYS A 195 -15.68 7.24 4.25
N ARG A 196 -16.71 8.07 4.33
CA ARG A 196 -16.66 9.47 3.85
C ARG A 196 -15.65 10.33 4.59
N GLU A 197 -15.49 10.14 5.89
CA GLU A 197 -14.51 10.89 6.69
C GLU A 197 -13.07 10.55 6.25
N HIS A 198 -12.80 9.27 5.98
CA HIS A 198 -11.51 8.80 5.52
C HIS A 198 -11.17 9.30 4.11
N VAL A 199 -12.13 9.32 3.19
CA VAL A 199 -11.97 9.89 1.84
C VAL A 199 -11.69 11.39 1.93
N ASN A 200 -12.47 12.13 2.74
CA ASN A 200 -12.26 13.56 2.94
C ASN A 200 -10.90 13.87 3.58
N ALA A 201 -10.46 13.05 4.53
CA ALA A 201 -9.13 13.18 5.12
C ALA A 201 -8.03 12.96 4.08
N LEU A 202 -8.17 11.94 3.22
CA LEU A 202 -7.23 11.66 2.15
C LEU A 202 -7.18 12.80 1.12
N GLY A 203 -8.34 13.36 0.74
CA GLY A 203 -8.44 14.53 -0.16
C GLY A 203 -7.73 15.76 0.42
N ARG A 204 -7.89 16.03 1.72
CA ARG A 204 -7.17 17.13 2.38
C ARG A 204 -5.64 16.91 2.36
N ILE A 205 -5.18 15.69 2.57
CA ILE A 205 -3.75 15.37 2.47
C ILE A 205 -3.24 15.60 1.05
N ALA A 206 -3.97 15.13 0.04
CA ALA A 206 -3.59 15.32 -1.36
C ALA A 206 -3.50 16.80 -1.76
N LEU A 207 -4.46 17.62 -1.32
CA LEU A 207 -4.42 19.09 -1.51
C LEU A 207 -3.28 19.76 -0.73
N THR A 208 -2.90 19.23 0.43
CA THR A 208 -1.74 19.72 1.18
C THR A 208 -0.45 19.41 0.42
N ILE A 209 -0.31 18.20 -0.13
CA ILE A 209 0.81 17.85 -1.00
C ILE A 209 0.90 18.81 -2.20
N GLN A 210 -0.23 19.06 -2.87
CA GLN A 210 -0.26 20.00 -4.00
C GLN A 210 0.23 21.41 -3.61
N ARG A 211 -0.21 21.92 -2.47
CA ARG A 211 0.23 23.23 -1.96
C ARG A 211 1.73 23.22 -1.60
N PHE A 212 2.19 22.17 -0.95
CA PHE A 212 3.61 21.99 -0.63
C PHE A 212 4.47 22.00 -1.90
N LEU A 213 4.11 21.22 -2.91
CA LEU A 213 4.80 21.18 -4.20
C LEU A 213 4.73 22.52 -5.00
N SER A 214 3.79 23.42 -4.64
CA SER A 214 3.64 24.71 -5.30
C SER A 214 4.60 25.79 -4.75
N ILE A 215 5.33 25.53 -3.66
CA ILE A 215 6.20 26.49 -3.00
C ILE A 215 7.39 26.88 -3.89
N THR A 216 8.01 25.89 -4.54
CA THR A 216 9.17 26.10 -5.41
C THR A 216 9.24 25.04 -6.50
N ASP A 217 10.05 25.29 -7.54
CA ASP A 217 10.35 24.34 -8.61
C ASP A 217 11.63 23.54 -8.32
N ASP A 218 12.40 23.95 -7.29
CA ASP A 218 13.64 23.29 -6.90
C ASP A 218 13.36 22.18 -5.86
N PRO A 219 13.67 20.90 -6.17
CA PRO A 219 13.45 19.79 -5.27
C PRO A 219 14.32 19.87 -3.99
N TYR A 220 15.49 20.47 -4.06
CA TYR A 220 16.37 20.63 -2.88
C TYR A 220 15.89 21.78 -1.97
N GLU A 221 15.33 22.83 -2.54
CA GLU A 221 14.67 23.87 -1.76
C GLU A 221 13.45 23.28 -1.02
N LEU A 222 12.62 22.43 -1.66
CA LEU A 222 11.57 21.71 -0.96
C LEU A 222 12.10 20.82 0.17
N ALA A 223 13.22 20.13 -0.05
CA ALA A 223 13.86 19.31 0.97
C ALA A 223 14.31 20.15 2.17
N SER A 224 14.86 21.35 1.94
CA SER A 224 15.34 22.26 3.00
C SER A 224 14.23 22.74 3.95
N LEU A 225 12.96 22.67 3.53
CA LEU A 225 11.80 23.03 4.35
C LEU A 225 11.41 21.94 5.37
N ILE A 226 12.05 20.78 5.33
CA ILE A 226 11.68 19.59 6.12
C ILE A 226 12.88 19.11 6.93
N ALA A 227 12.67 18.89 8.23
CA ALA A 227 13.62 18.20 9.08
C ALA A 227 13.34 16.68 9.00
N PRO A 228 14.30 15.85 8.52
CA PRO A 228 14.12 14.39 8.49
C PRO A 228 14.32 13.78 9.87
N ASP A 229 13.47 12.80 10.20
CA ASP A 229 13.67 11.88 11.32
C ASP A 229 14.37 10.62 10.79
N VAL A 230 15.71 10.61 10.84
CA VAL A 230 16.55 9.52 10.30
C VAL A 230 16.49 8.24 11.13
N ASP A 231 15.98 8.30 12.36
CA ASP A 231 15.76 7.13 13.21
C ASP A 231 14.41 6.45 12.94
N SER A 232 13.57 7.07 12.12
CA SER A 232 12.28 6.49 11.75
C SER A 232 12.45 5.25 10.85
N PHE A 233 11.42 4.42 10.82
CA PHE A 233 11.32 3.23 9.97
C PHE A 233 11.66 3.50 8.49
N TYR A 234 11.37 4.71 7.99
CA TYR A 234 11.57 5.09 6.59
C TYR A 234 13.02 5.26 6.17
N PHE A 235 13.92 5.36 7.13
CA PHE A 235 15.38 5.44 6.96
C PHE A 235 16.10 4.24 7.60
N GLY A 236 15.40 3.09 7.71
CA GLY A 236 15.90 1.92 8.42
C GLY A 236 17.01 1.15 7.69
N ASP A 237 17.16 1.33 6.38
CA ASP A 237 18.23 0.69 5.58
C ASP A 237 19.38 1.67 5.32
N GLN A 238 20.57 1.10 5.06
CA GLN A 238 21.80 1.88 4.84
C GLN A 238 21.69 2.82 3.64
N GLN A 239 21.04 2.41 2.56
CA GLN A 239 20.90 3.22 1.36
C GLN A 239 20.04 4.46 1.64
N SER A 240 18.89 4.28 2.30
CA SER A 240 18.00 5.38 2.66
C SER A 240 18.68 6.38 3.59
N ARG A 241 19.49 5.90 4.56
CA ARG A 241 20.28 6.77 5.45
C ARG A 241 21.32 7.55 4.69
N GLN A 242 22.07 6.91 3.80
CA GLN A 242 23.07 7.59 2.98
C GLN A 242 22.42 8.67 2.10
N GLN A 243 21.29 8.36 1.47
CA GLN A 243 20.54 9.32 0.67
C GLN A 243 20.05 10.52 1.52
N ALA A 244 19.57 10.26 2.74
CA ALA A 244 19.19 11.33 3.66
C ALA A 244 20.37 12.20 4.05
N PHE A 245 21.53 11.59 4.32
CA PHE A 245 22.77 12.31 4.59
C PHE A 245 23.16 13.22 3.42
N ASP A 246 23.14 12.70 2.21
CA ASP A 246 23.47 13.44 0.98
C ASP A 246 22.52 14.63 0.71
N ILE A 247 21.24 14.50 1.11
CA ILE A 247 20.22 15.53 0.88
C ILE A 247 20.23 16.60 1.97
N TRP A 248 20.35 16.22 3.24
CA TRP A 248 20.17 17.12 4.39
C TRP A 248 21.46 17.43 5.14
N GLY A 249 22.58 16.78 4.83
CA GLY A 249 23.89 17.03 5.48
C GLY A 249 23.95 16.57 6.93
N LEU A 250 23.30 15.44 7.27
CA LEU A 250 23.13 14.93 8.64
C LEU A 250 24.30 14.09 9.10
#